data_004614896eee0fdfca089b87030bd752
#
_entry.id   004614896eee0fdfca089b87030bd752
#
_cell.length_a   1.000
_cell.length_b   1.000
_cell.length_c   1.000
_cell.angle_alpha   90.00
_cell.angle_beta   90.00
_cell.angle_gamma   90.00
#
_symmetry.space_group_name_H-M   'P 1'
#
loop_
_entity.id
_entity.type
_entity.pdbx_description
1 polymer ?
#
loop_
_entity_poly.entity_id
_entity_poly.type
_entity_poly.pdbx_seq_one_letter_code
_entity_poly.pdbx_strand_id
1 'polypeptide(L)'
;TCTYGALGAFSTGVGSTDMAAGMATGKAWFKVPAALKFHLTGSLPKWVSGKDVILHIIGMIGVDGALYKSMEFTGPGVANLSMDDRFTIANMAIEAGGKNGIFPVDEKTEVYMKEHSIRKYKIYEADPDAVYEKEYTINLSELKPTVAFPHLPENTKTMDEITEDVKLSLIHI
;
A
#
# COMPACT_ATOMS: atom_id res chain seq x y z
N THR A 1 -9.62 -1.63 -5.00
CA THR A 1 -9.99 -2.79 -4.18
C THR A 1 -9.10 -2.95 -2.96
N CYS A 2 -7.80 -2.78 -3.07
CA CYS A 2 -6.87 -2.92 -1.94
C CYS A 2 -6.92 -1.75 -0.94
N THR A 3 -7.56 -0.66 -1.27
CA THR A 3 -7.58 0.62 -0.54
C THR A 3 -7.91 0.49 0.95
N TYR A 4 -8.84 -0.39 1.31
CA TYR A 4 -9.24 -0.57 2.72
C TYR A 4 -8.20 -1.29 3.58
N GLY A 5 -7.09 -1.72 3.02
CA GLY A 5 -5.91 -2.09 3.79
C GLY A 5 -5.37 -0.96 4.65
N ALA A 6 -5.61 0.30 4.25
CA ALA A 6 -5.34 1.49 5.07
C ALA A 6 -6.14 1.53 6.39
N LEU A 7 -7.22 0.77 6.48
CA LEU A 7 -8.07 0.59 7.66
C LEU A 7 -7.80 -0.73 8.41
N GLY A 8 -6.70 -1.41 8.12
CA GLY A 8 -6.35 -2.69 8.72
C GLY A 8 -7.15 -3.90 8.19
N ALA A 9 -7.84 -3.74 7.06
CA ALA A 9 -8.62 -4.83 6.46
C ALA A 9 -7.79 -5.60 5.42
N PHE A 10 -7.96 -6.93 5.37
CA PHE A 10 -7.45 -7.72 4.24
C PHE A 10 -8.33 -7.44 3.01
N SER A 11 -8.05 -6.33 2.35
CA SER A 11 -8.79 -5.86 1.19
C SER A 11 -8.04 -6.24 -0.08
N THR A 12 -8.66 -7.04 -0.94
CA THR A 12 -8.02 -7.56 -2.15
C THR A 12 -8.99 -7.62 -3.32
N GLY A 13 -8.45 -7.63 -4.52
CA GLY A 13 -9.21 -7.90 -5.73
C GLY A 13 -9.43 -9.40 -5.96
N VAL A 14 -10.60 -9.74 -6.45
CA VAL A 14 -10.95 -11.11 -6.90
C VAL A 14 -11.60 -11.06 -8.27
N GLY A 15 -11.57 -12.15 -9.00
CA GLY A 15 -12.28 -12.28 -10.28
C GLY A 15 -13.78 -12.13 -10.13
N SER A 16 -14.46 -11.70 -11.19
CA SER A 16 -15.93 -11.53 -11.18
C SER A 16 -16.67 -12.85 -10.91
N THR A 17 -16.15 -13.97 -11.41
CA THR A 17 -16.71 -15.29 -11.18
C THR A 17 -16.58 -15.72 -9.72
N ASP A 18 -15.41 -15.46 -9.10
CA ASP A 18 -15.18 -15.76 -7.68
C ASP A 18 -16.08 -14.89 -6.79
N MET A 19 -16.26 -13.62 -7.17
CA MET A 19 -17.19 -12.73 -6.46
C MET A 19 -18.63 -13.24 -6.56
N ALA A 20 -19.08 -13.65 -7.75
CA ALA A 20 -20.43 -14.22 -7.95
C ALA A 20 -20.63 -15.48 -7.12
N ALA A 21 -19.65 -16.39 -7.10
CA ALA A 21 -19.68 -17.59 -6.28
C ALA A 21 -19.73 -17.26 -4.78
N GLY A 22 -18.92 -16.29 -4.33
CA GLY A 22 -18.91 -15.80 -2.95
C GLY A 22 -20.26 -15.21 -2.53
N MET A 23 -20.88 -14.42 -3.40
CA MET A 23 -22.23 -13.87 -3.16
C MET A 23 -23.30 -14.95 -3.07
N ALA A 24 -23.23 -15.98 -3.92
CA ALA A 24 -24.20 -17.06 -3.95
C ALA A 24 -24.07 -18.02 -2.76
N THR A 25 -22.85 -18.29 -2.31
CA THR A 25 -22.55 -19.33 -1.31
C THR A 25 -22.23 -18.79 0.07
N GLY A 26 -21.94 -17.51 0.20
CA GLY A 26 -21.42 -16.89 1.42
C GLY A 26 -19.99 -17.33 1.76
N LYS A 27 -19.27 -17.98 0.85
CA LYS A 27 -17.95 -18.56 1.06
C LYS A 27 -17.02 -18.21 -0.11
N ALA A 28 -15.74 -17.99 0.22
CA ALA A 28 -14.68 -17.86 -0.76
C ALA A 28 -13.44 -18.63 -0.29
N TRP A 29 -12.69 -19.16 -1.23
CA TRP A 29 -11.45 -19.86 -0.96
C TRP A 29 -10.28 -18.93 -1.24
N PHE A 30 -9.35 -18.86 -0.32
CA PHE A 30 -8.12 -18.07 -0.45
C PHE A 30 -6.90 -18.90 -0.08
N LYS A 31 -5.84 -18.79 -0.87
CA LYS A 31 -4.51 -19.20 -0.42
C LYS A 31 -3.97 -18.09 0.47
N VAL A 32 -3.53 -18.44 1.68
CA VAL A 32 -2.88 -17.47 2.59
C VAL A 32 -1.58 -16.97 1.94
N PRO A 33 -1.41 -15.67 1.67
CA PRO A 33 -0.19 -15.14 1.08
C PRO A 33 0.95 -15.10 2.10
N ALA A 34 2.18 -15.23 1.63
CA ALA A 34 3.33 -14.80 2.42
C ALA A 34 3.30 -13.28 2.64
N ALA A 35 3.97 -12.78 3.66
CA ALA A 35 3.98 -11.36 3.99
C ALA A 35 5.36 -10.74 3.78
N LEU A 36 5.36 -9.51 3.27
CA LEU A 36 6.50 -8.60 3.26
C LEU A 36 6.25 -7.48 4.26
N LYS A 37 7.27 -7.12 5.04
CA LYS A 37 7.17 -6.05 6.04
C LYS A 37 7.94 -4.82 5.58
N PHE A 38 7.29 -3.66 5.64
CA PHE A 38 7.87 -2.36 5.36
C PHE A 38 7.84 -1.53 6.63
N HIS A 39 9.01 -1.42 7.27
CA HIS A 39 9.19 -0.61 8.48
C HIS A 39 9.49 0.84 8.09
N LEU A 40 8.53 1.73 8.33
CA LEU A 40 8.58 3.14 7.98
C LEU A 40 9.10 3.96 9.16
N THR A 41 10.07 4.82 8.93
CA THR A 41 10.63 5.76 9.91
C THR A 41 10.58 7.20 9.37
N GLY A 42 10.76 8.18 10.25
CA GLY A 42 10.77 9.59 9.85
C GLY A 42 9.42 10.13 9.42
N SER A 43 9.42 11.22 8.66
CA SER A 43 8.22 11.91 8.16
C SER A 43 8.44 12.39 6.73
N LEU A 44 7.36 12.51 5.96
CA LEU A 44 7.42 12.96 4.58
C LEU A 44 7.94 14.41 4.48
N PRO A 45 8.91 14.69 3.59
CA PRO A 45 9.32 16.04 3.27
C PRO A 45 8.21 16.82 2.55
N LYS A 46 8.39 18.13 2.44
CA LYS A 46 7.49 18.97 1.65
C LYS A 46 7.44 18.48 0.20
N TRP A 47 6.24 18.42 -0.38
CA TRP A 47 5.95 17.96 -1.74
C TRP A 47 6.11 16.46 -1.99
N VAL A 48 6.37 15.67 -0.96
CA VAL A 48 6.35 14.21 -1.01
C VAL A 48 5.06 13.71 -0.38
N SER A 49 4.41 12.74 -1.02
CA SER A 49 3.11 12.17 -0.62
C SER A 49 3.17 10.64 -0.54
N GLY A 50 2.09 10.02 -0.12
CA GLY A 50 1.95 8.55 -0.16
C GLY A 50 2.17 7.96 -1.56
N LYS A 51 1.92 8.73 -2.63
CA LYS A 51 2.21 8.32 -4.01
C LYS A 51 3.71 8.10 -4.23
N ASP A 52 4.54 9.02 -3.74
CA ASP A 52 5.99 8.91 -3.86
C ASP A 52 6.53 7.72 -3.06
N VAL A 53 5.93 7.47 -1.87
CA VAL A 53 6.30 6.31 -1.04
C VAL A 53 6.08 5.01 -1.79
N ILE A 54 4.90 4.81 -2.36
CA ILE A 54 4.60 3.55 -3.06
C ILE A 54 5.36 3.43 -4.38
N LEU A 55 5.59 4.51 -5.10
CA LEU A 55 6.43 4.50 -6.30
C LEU A 55 7.88 4.15 -5.96
N HIS A 56 8.43 4.69 -4.87
CA HIS A 56 9.76 4.30 -4.36
C HIS A 56 9.82 2.80 -4.06
N ILE A 57 8.80 2.27 -3.39
CA ILE A 57 8.72 0.83 -3.09
C ILE A 57 8.65 -0.01 -4.36
N ILE A 58 7.79 0.36 -5.32
CA ILE A 58 7.67 -0.36 -6.59
C ILE A 58 8.99 -0.32 -7.36
N GLY A 59 9.66 0.83 -7.41
CA GLY A 59 10.98 0.96 -8.03
C GLY A 59 12.05 0.09 -7.35
N MET A 60 11.96 -0.10 -6.03
CA MET A 60 12.89 -0.90 -5.24
C MET A 60 12.68 -2.41 -5.41
N ILE A 61 11.43 -2.88 -5.44
CA ILE A 61 11.13 -4.32 -5.45
C ILE A 61 10.66 -4.85 -6.80
N GLY A 62 10.33 -3.98 -7.75
CA GLY A 62 9.77 -4.31 -9.06
C GLY A 62 8.26 -4.57 -9.05
N VAL A 63 7.66 -4.64 -10.23
CA VAL A 63 6.21 -4.90 -10.42
C VAL A 63 5.78 -6.29 -9.96
N ASP A 64 6.70 -7.23 -9.84
CA ASP A 64 6.47 -8.60 -9.37
C ASP A 64 7.06 -8.88 -7.98
N GLY A 65 7.65 -7.88 -7.33
CA GLY A 65 8.36 -8.04 -6.06
C GLY A 65 7.48 -8.52 -4.91
N ALA A 66 6.21 -8.16 -4.93
CA ALA A 66 5.20 -8.60 -3.98
C ALA A 66 4.17 -9.57 -4.61
N LEU A 67 4.52 -10.26 -5.70
CA LEU A 67 3.59 -11.13 -6.42
C LEU A 67 2.95 -12.16 -5.48
N TYR A 68 1.62 -12.08 -5.37
CA TYR A 68 0.79 -12.90 -4.47
C TYR A 68 1.19 -12.80 -2.98
N LYS A 69 1.75 -11.67 -2.52
CA LYS A 69 2.13 -11.45 -1.12
C LYS A 69 1.30 -10.35 -0.49
N SER A 70 1.20 -10.36 0.82
CA SER A 70 0.68 -9.25 1.61
C SER A 70 1.81 -8.27 1.90
N MET A 71 1.58 -6.97 1.73
CA MET A 71 2.51 -5.91 2.09
C MET A 71 2.04 -5.28 3.41
N GLU A 72 2.78 -5.46 4.49
CA GLU A 72 2.47 -4.90 5.80
C GLU A 72 3.34 -3.68 6.08
N PHE A 73 2.71 -2.57 6.41
CA PHE A 73 3.36 -1.29 6.72
C PHE A 73 3.37 -1.08 8.23
N THR A 74 4.55 -0.89 8.82
CA THR A 74 4.74 -0.76 10.25
C THR A 74 5.71 0.37 10.58
N GLY A 75 5.98 0.59 11.86
CA GLY A 75 6.98 1.53 12.32
C GLY A 75 6.44 2.92 12.65
N PRO A 76 7.28 3.75 13.30
CA PRO A 76 6.86 5.06 13.80
C PRO A 76 6.48 6.06 12.68
N GLY A 77 7.00 5.87 11.47
CA GLY A 77 6.66 6.70 10.31
C GLY A 77 5.20 6.59 9.90
N VAL A 78 4.52 5.46 10.19
CA VAL A 78 3.09 5.30 9.88
C VAL A 78 2.24 6.37 10.54
N ALA A 79 2.53 6.74 11.78
CA ALA A 79 1.81 7.79 12.51
C ALA A 79 1.93 9.17 11.84
N ASN A 80 2.98 9.39 11.02
CA ASN A 80 3.21 10.65 10.31
C ASN A 80 2.47 10.71 8.95
N LEU A 81 1.98 9.59 8.43
CA LEU A 81 1.17 9.52 7.22
C LEU A 81 -0.27 9.97 7.50
N SER A 82 -0.85 10.73 6.57
CA SER A 82 -2.29 11.00 6.56
C SER A 82 -3.08 9.74 6.18
N MET A 83 -4.40 9.75 6.37
CA MET A 83 -5.25 8.67 5.86
C MET A 83 -5.22 8.60 4.34
N ASP A 84 -5.16 9.74 3.65
CA ASP A 84 -5.07 9.80 2.18
C ASP A 84 -3.78 9.17 1.66
N ASP A 85 -2.65 9.39 2.35
CA ASP A 85 -1.39 8.73 2.03
C ASP A 85 -1.50 7.21 2.18
N ARG A 86 -2.09 6.74 3.30
CA ARG A 86 -2.28 5.31 3.55
C ARG A 86 -3.22 4.68 2.53
N PHE A 87 -4.31 5.36 2.15
CA PHE A 87 -5.20 4.90 1.09
C PHE A 87 -4.47 4.78 -0.25
N THR A 88 -3.65 5.75 -0.59
CA THR A 88 -2.87 5.73 -1.82
C THR A 88 -1.88 4.58 -1.85
N ILE A 89 -1.11 4.39 -0.77
CA ILE A 89 -0.13 3.31 -0.65
C ILE A 89 -0.83 1.94 -0.71
N ALA A 90 -1.89 1.75 0.07
CA ALA A 90 -2.65 0.49 0.09
C ALA A 90 -3.28 0.18 -1.27
N ASN A 91 -3.84 1.20 -1.95
CA ASN A 91 -4.44 1.05 -3.28
C ASN A 91 -3.44 0.56 -4.31
N MET A 92 -2.23 1.08 -4.30
CA MET A 92 -1.18 0.77 -5.27
C MET A 92 -0.33 -0.46 -4.94
N ALA A 93 -0.63 -1.18 -3.86
CA ALA A 93 0.06 -2.45 -3.56
C ALA A 93 -0.06 -3.47 -4.73
N ILE A 94 -1.15 -3.41 -5.49
CA ILE A 94 -1.36 -4.25 -6.68
C ILE A 94 -0.33 -3.99 -7.78
N GLU A 95 0.20 -2.77 -7.89
CA GLU A 95 1.21 -2.40 -8.89
C GLU A 95 2.57 -3.06 -8.63
N ALA A 96 2.79 -3.58 -7.42
CA ALA A 96 3.92 -4.45 -7.07
C ALA A 96 3.57 -5.94 -7.13
N GLY A 97 2.38 -6.31 -7.64
CA GLY A 97 1.86 -7.67 -7.64
C GLY A 97 1.23 -8.11 -6.32
N GLY A 98 1.14 -7.24 -5.32
CA GLY A 98 0.66 -7.55 -3.99
C GLY A 98 -0.84 -7.87 -3.95
N LYS A 99 -1.24 -8.79 -3.06
CA LYS A 99 -2.64 -9.07 -2.79
C LYS A 99 -3.31 -7.93 -2.06
N ASN A 100 -2.58 -7.23 -1.21
CA ASN A 100 -3.02 -6.06 -0.47
C ASN A 100 -1.84 -5.30 0.15
N GLY A 101 -2.12 -4.08 0.63
CA GLY A 101 -1.25 -3.33 1.51
C GLY A 101 -2.01 -3.06 2.81
N ILE A 102 -1.47 -3.47 3.97
CA ILE A 102 -2.13 -3.35 5.27
C ILE A 102 -1.37 -2.38 6.16
N PHE A 103 -2.12 -1.47 6.79
CA PHE A 103 -1.65 -0.58 7.85
C PHE A 103 -2.23 -1.00 9.20
N PRO A 104 -1.52 -0.74 10.30
CA PRO A 104 -2.07 -0.92 11.64
C PRO A 104 -3.22 0.07 11.88
N VAL A 105 -4.16 -0.34 12.71
CA VAL A 105 -5.23 0.55 13.18
C VAL A 105 -4.69 1.39 14.32
N ASP A 106 -4.58 2.70 14.11
CA ASP A 106 -4.15 3.68 15.10
C ASP A 106 -5.24 4.73 15.35
N GLU A 107 -4.93 5.73 16.15
CA GLU A 107 -5.86 6.81 16.50
C GLU A 107 -6.43 7.52 15.26
N LYS A 108 -5.61 7.75 14.22
CA LYS A 108 -6.08 8.38 12.97
C LYS A 108 -7.10 7.50 12.26
N THR A 109 -6.85 6.19 12.21
CA THR A 109 -7.78 5.22 11.64
C THR A 109 -9.08 5.18 12.42
N GLU A 110 -9.02 5.20 13.76
CA GLU A 110 -10.22 5.19 14.60
C GLU A 110 -11.05 6.48 14.44
N VAL A 111 -10.41 7.64 14.36
CA VAL A 111 -11.10 8.92 14.07
C VAL A 111 -11.82 8.84 12.73
N TYR A 112 -11.13 8.40 11.69
CA TYR A 112 -11.72 8.22 10.36
C TYR A 112 -12.91 7.27 10.38
N MET A 113 -12.80 6.13 11.08
CA MET A 113 -13.86 5.14 11.18
C MET A 113 -15.09 5.65 11.93
N LYS A 114 -14.91 6.47 12.98
CA LYS A 114 -16.03 7.09 13.71
C LYS A 114 -16.87 8.02 12.82
N GLU A 115 -16.25 8.67 11.84
CA GLU A 115 -16.94 9.57 10.91
C GLU A 115 -17.61 8.82 9.75
N HIS A 116 -17.09 7.64 9.36
CA HIS A 116 -17.48 6.96 8.13
C HIS A 116 -18.17 5.60 8.34
N SER A 117 -18.27 5.11 9.58
CA SER A 117 -18.90 3.82 9.85
C SER A 117 -19.70 3.82 11.15
N ILE A 118 -20.88 3.24 11.06
CA ILE A 118 -21.75 2.96 12.23
C ILE A 118 -21.66 1.50 12.69
N ARG A 119 -20.90 0.67 11.96
CA ARG A 119 -20.78 -0.77 12.24
C ARG A 119 -19.72 -1.03 13.30
N LYS A 120 -19.97 -1.99 14.17
CA LYS A 120 -18.95 -2.53 15.05
C LYS A 120 -17.90 -3.27 14.22
N TYR A 121 -16.64 -3.06 14.52
CA TYR A 121 -15.51 -3.73 13.88
C TYR A 121 -14.59 -4.35 14.95
N LYS A 122 -13.76 -5.28 14.52
CA LYS A 122 -12.73 -5.90 15.34
C LYS A 122 -11.37 -5.50 14.75
N ILE A 123 -10.47 -5.08 15.62
CA ILE A 123 -9.08 -4.78 15.25
C ILE A 123 -8.30 -6.09 15.27
N TYR A 124 -7.49 -6.31 14.25
CA TYR A 124 -6.55 -7.42 14.14
C TYR A 124 -5.14 -6.84 14.06
N GLU A 125 -4.24 -7.43 14.79
CA GLU A 125 -2.82 -7.10 14.81
C GLU A 125 -2.02 -8.33 14.41
N ALA A 126 -0.76 -8.13 13.97
CA ALA A 126 0.14 -9.24 13.71
C ALA A 126 0.47 -9.97 15.02
N ASP A 127 0.57 -11.28 14.93
CA ASP A 127 1.00 -12.09 16.07
C ASP A 127 2.45 -11.74 16.44
N PRO A 128 2.84 -11.82 17.73
CA PRO A 128 4.20 -11.48 18.17
C PRO A 128 5.31 -12.32 17.52
N ASP A 129 4.95 -13.51 17.05
CA ASP A 129 5.83 -14.46 16.36
C ASP A 129 5.59 -14.50 14.84
N ALA A 130 4.94 -13.49 14.28
CA ALA A 130 4.69 -13.39 12.85
C ALA A 130 6.01 -13.44 12.06
N VAL A 131 6.05 -14.29 11.03
CA VAL A 131 7.21 -14.48 10.16
C VAL A 131 6.99 -13.80 8.84
N TYR A 132 7.95 -12.99 8.42
CA TYR A 132 7.93 -12.29 7.13
C TYR A 132 8.96 -12.91 6.18
N GLU A 133 8.62 -13.00 4.90
CA GLU A 133 9.52 -13.49 3.87
C GLU A 133 10.71 -12.54 3.66
N LYS A 134 10.43 -11.22 3.69
CA LYS A 134 11.42 -10.14 3.67
C LYS A 134 10.95 -8.96 4.50
N GLU A 135 11.90 -8.24 5.04
CA GLU A 135 11.68 -6.99 5.75
C GLU A 135 12.50 -5.87 5.10
N TYR A 136 11.87 -4.71 4.95
CA TYR A 136 12.48 -3.50 4.38
C TYR A 136 12.33 -2.35 5.37
N THR A 137 13.34 -1.52 5.49
CA THR A 137 13.28 -0.28 6.28
C THR A 137 13.36 0.90 5.34
N ILE A 138 12.42 1.84 5.45
CA ILE A 138 12.33 3.03 4.62
C ILE A 138 12.29 4.25 5.53
N ASN A 139 13.23 5.16 5.32
CA ASN A 139 13.22 6.46 5.98
C ASN A 139 12.44 7.45 5.11
N LEU A 140 11.22 7.76 5.52
CA LEU A 140 10.34 8.69 4.80
C LEU A 140 10.98 10.06 4.58
N SER A 141 11.87 10.49 5.50
CA SER A 141 12.52 11.82 5.44
C SER A 141 13.56 11.94 4.31
N GLU A 142 13.98 10.81 3.74
CA GLU A 142 14.96 10.78 2.63
C GLU A 142 14.29 10.68 1.26
N LEU A 143 12.96 10.46 1.24
CA LEU A 143 12.23 10.34 0.00
C LEU A 143 12.17 11.67 -0.74
N LYS A 144 12.16 11.57 -2.06
CA LYS A 144 12.09 12.71 -2.98
C LYS A 144 10.86 12.56 -3.88
N PRO A 145 10.33 13.65 -4.43
CA PRO A 145 9.28 13.58 -5.45
C PRO A 145 9.71 12.64 -6.57
N THR A 146 8.87 11.67 -6.87
CA THR A 146 9.20 10.53 -7.75
C THR A 146 8.22 10.43 -8.90
N VAL A 147 8.72 10.12 -10.09
CA VAL A 147 7.94 9.92 -11.32
C VAL A 147 8.20 8.53 -11.86
N ALA A 148 7.15 7.85 -12.29
CA ALA A 148 7.26 6.60 -13.03
C ALA A 148 7.23 6.85 -14.53
N PHE A 149 8.19 6.28 -15.24
CA PHE A 149 8.31 6.37 -16.70
C PHE A 149 7.62 5.18 -17.38
N PRO A 150 7.17 5.35 -18.64
CA PRO A 150 6.66 4.23 -19.43
C PRO A 150 7.72 3.13 -19.57
N HIS A 151 7.33 1.86 -19.67
CA HIS A 151 5.96 1.36 -19.74
C HIS A 151 5.54 0.67 -18.44
N LEU A 152 6.43 0.58 -17.44
CA LEU A 152 6.17 -0.10 -16.17
C LEU A 152 6.29 0.87 -15.00
N PRO A 153 5.44 0.76 -13.97
CA PRO A 153 5.50 1.62 -12.80
C PRO A 153 6.78 1.47 -11.96
N GLU A 154 7.59 0.44 -12.19
CA GLU A 154 8.91 0.26 -11.58
C GLU A 154 10.00 1.16 -12.19
N ASN A 155 9.76 1.72 -13.38
CA ASN A 155 10.67 2.65 -14.02
C ASN A 155 10.64 4.02 -13.34
N THR A 156 10.96 4.05 -12.05
CA THR A 156 10.91 5.27 -11.24
C THR A 156 12.21 6.04 -11.30
N LYS A 157 12.09 7.38 -11.31
CA LYS A 157 13.19 8.33 -11.09
C LYS A 157 12.74 9.41 -10.13
N THR A 158 13.62 9.88 -9.29
CA THR A 158 13.38 11.09 -8.52
C THR A 158 13.50 12.32 -9.42
N MET A 159 12.84 13.43 -9.06
CA MET A 159 12.82 14.64 -9.89
C MET A 159 14.20 15.21 -10.19
N ASP A 160 15.16 15.03 -9.30
CA ASP A 160 16.56 15.47 -9.49
C ASP A 160 17.38 14.54 -10.42
N GLU A 161 16.90 13.32 -10.69
CA GLU A 161 17.51 12.40 -11.66
C GLU A 161 16.99 12.61 -13.08
N ILE A 162 15.95 13.44 -13.24
CA ILE A 162 15.36 13.70 -14.56
C ILE A 162 16.12 14.83 -15.23
N THR A 163 16.82 14.50 -16.31
CA THR A 163 17.60 15.45 -17.13
C THR A 163 16.91 15.80 -18.45
N GLU A 164 15.81 15.15 -18.77
CA GLU A 164 15.07 15.29 -20.02
C GLU A 164 13.82 16.15 -19.83
N ASP A 165 13.37 16.80 -20.90
CA ASP A 165 12.10 17.53 -20.91
C ASP A 165 10.94 16.52 -20.95
N VAL A 166 10.35 16.26 -19.79
CA VAL A 166 9.30 15.25 -19.62
C VAL A 166 7.93 15.91 -19.59
N LYS A 167 7.07 15.51 -20.51
CA LYS A 167 5.63 15.84 -20.44
C LYS A 167 4.92 14.79 -19.59
N LEU A 168 4.48 15.19 -18.40
CA LEU A 168 3.62 14.36 -17.58
C LEU A 168 2.23 14.27 -18.25
N SER A 169 1.78 13.05 -18.50
CA SER A 169 0.41 12.77 -18.89
C SER A 169 -0.32 12.16 -17.71
N LEU A 170 -1.29 12.90 -17.18
CA LEU A 170 -2.34 12.30 -16.38
C LEU A 170 -3.32 11.63 -17.35
N ILE A 171 -3.77 10.43 -17.01
CA ILE A 171 -4.78 9.75 -17.81
C ILE A 171 -6.03 10.64 -17.83
N HIS A 172 -6.35 11.14 -18.99
CA HIS A 172 -7.64 11.76 -19.24
C HIS A 172 -8.63 10.67 -19.61
N ILE A 173 -9.56 10.44 -18.71
CA ILE A 173 -10.73 9.60 -18.97
C ILE A 173 -11.80 10.49 -19.58
#